data_10722363c47ebc9bacd4d112f4873789
#
_entry.id   10722363c47ebc9bacd4d112f4873789
#
_cell.length_a   1.000
_cell.length_b   1.000
_cell.length_c   1.000
_cell.angle_alpha   90.00
_cell.angle_beta   90.00
_cell.angle_gamma   90.00
#
_symmetry.space_group_name_H-M   'P 1'
#
loop_
_entity.id
_entity.type
_entity.pdbx_description
1 polymer ?
#
loop_
_entity_poly.entity_id
_entity_poly.type
_entity_poly.pdbx_seq_one_letter_code
_entity_poly.pdbx_strand_id
1 'polypeptide(L)'
;MISDEEKDQVRAASDLVAIVQETVELKPRGHEFWGCCPFHGEKTPSFHIIPATQVWHCFGCGEGGDVFTYIMKRENLSFPESIRYLADRAGIELHDTGDRRERGTKRARIYDLCAETAQFYHTMLMRGKDGRPREYFASRGMGGDVCRRYCLGFAPGRNMLVSHLSQAGFTPQEMIDANVAVSRGRGQLADRFYDRVMFPIFDEQGHNIAFGGRIMGDGQPKYLNTAETSVFHKKRNLYGFNWAKEFIVAQDTAIVVEGYTDCIACWEAGIKNVVATLGTALTEHHVKTLTRFAKIGRAHV
;
A
#
# COMPACT_ATOMS: atom_id res chain seq x y z
N MET A 1 14.88 15.13 -8.65
CA MET A 1 15.23 13.87 -9.39
C MET A 1 16.69 13.59 -9.07
N ILE A 2 17.06 12.37 -8.70
CA ILE A 2 18.46 12.02 -8.43
C ILE A 2 19.21 12.14 -9.74
N SER A 3 20.31 12.92 -9.77
CA SER A 3 21.12 13.12 -10.98
C SER A 3 21.85 11.86 -11.38
N ASP A 4 22.32 11.77 -12.63
CA ASP A 4 23.11 10.61 -13.07
C ASP A 4 24.48 10.56 -12.37
N GLU A 5 25.06 11.74 -12.07
CA GLU A 5 26.30 11.86 -11.30
C GLU A 5 26.14 11.30 -9.86
N GLU A 6 25.03 11.59 -9.19
CA GLU A 6 24.74 11.04 -7.86
C GLU A 6 24.53 9.52 -7.90
N LYS A 7 23.85 9.02 -8.94
CA LYS A 7 23.69 7.56 -9.14
C LYS A 7 25.03 6.87 -9.31
N ASP A 8 25.91 7.46 -10.13
CA ASP A 8 27.24 6.92 -10.37
C ASP A 8 28.13 7.00 -9.13
N GLN A 9 28.02 8.07 -8.34
CA GLN A 9 28.70 8.21 -7.05
C GLN A 9 28.24 7.12 -6.06
N VAL A 10 26.95 6.89 -5.93
CA VAL A 10 26.38 5.85 -5.04
C VAL A 10 26.81 4.46 -5.54
N ARG A 11 26.78 4.22 -6.85
CA ARG A 11 27.23 2.95 -7.45
C ARG A 11 28.69 2.70 -7.13
N ALA A 12 29.56 3.69 -7.32
CA ALA A 12 31.00 3.57 -7.08
C ALA A 12 31.34 3.35 -5.60
N ALA A 13 30.54 3.89 -4.67
CA ALA A 13 30.72 3.70 -3.25
C ALA A 13 30.10 2.40 -2.69
N SER A 14 29.41 1.63 -3.53
CA SER A 14 28.69 0.41 -3.15
C SER A 14 29.37 -0.84 -3.68
N ASP A 15 30.15 -1.52 -2.85
CA ASP A 15 30.77 -2.80 -3.23
C ASP A 15 29.72 -3.93 -3.21
N LEU A 16 29.37 -4.42 -4.38
CA LEU A 16 28.40 -5.48 -4.58
C LEU A 16 28.79 -6.79 -3.85
N VAL A 17 30.08 -7.14 -3.85
CA VAL A 17 30.55 -8.37 -3.16
C VAL A 17 30.29 -8.26 -1.68
N ALA A 18 30.69 -7.15 -1.05
CA ALA A 18 30.50 -6.92 0.37
C ALA A 18 29.02 -6.92 0.76
N ILE A 19 28.17 -6.29 -0.06
CA ILE A 19 26.72 -6.21 0.17
C ILE A 19 26.06 -7.59 0.07
N VAL A 20 26.45 -8.40 -0.89
CA VAL A 20 25.88 -9.74 -1.07
C VAL A 20 26.34 -10.70 0.00
N GLN A 21 27.59 -10.61 0.45
CA GLN A 21 28.15 -11.45 1.52
C GLN A 21 27.44 -11.31 2.86
N GLU A 22 26.66 -10.26 3.09
CA GLU A 22 25.86 -10.12 4.30
C GLU A 22 24.77 -11.20 4.44
N THR A 23 24.31 -11.74 3.31
CA THR A 23 23.19 -12.69 3.28
C THR A 23 23.46 -13.96 2.50
N VAL A 24 24.52 -13.97 1.70
CA VAL A 24 24.90 -15.11 0.84
C VAL A 24 26.34 -15.51 1.11
N GLU A 25 26.55 -16.79 1.39
CA GLU A 25 27.90 -17.34 1.49
C GLU A 25 28.53 -17.40 0.07
N LEU A 26 29.49 -16.51 -0.19
CA LEU A 26 30.20 -16.43 -1.45
C LEU A 26 31.61 -17.11 -1.36
N LYS A 27 31.92 -17.93 -2.32
CA LYS A 27 33.24 -18.59 -2.46
C LYS A 27 33.98 -18.08 -3.68
N PRO A 28 35.25 -17.72 -3.55
CA PRO A 28 36.04 -17.25 -4.71
C PRO A 28 36.29 -18.40 -5.71
N ARG A 29 36.13 -18.10 -7.00
CA ARG A 29 36.49 -18.98 -8.14
C ARG A 29 37.18 -18.15 -9.19
N GLY A 30 38.52 -18.22 -9.21
CA GLY A 30 39.33 -17.36 -10.08
C GLY A 30 39.14 -15.88 -9.74
N HIS A 31 38.63 -15.09 -10.67
CA HIS A 31 38.38 -13.65 -10.50
C HIS A 31 36.93 -13.33 -10.13
N GLU A 32 36.11 -14.32 -9.84
CA GLU A 32 34.69 -14.21 -9.56
C GLU A 32 34.36 -14.77 -8.17
N PHE A 33 33.18 -14.38 -7.66
CA PHE A 33 32.59 -14.95 -6.45
C PHE A 33 31.31 -15.73 -6.79
N TRP A 34 31.18 -16.92 -6.22
CA TRP A 34 30.07 -17.83 -6.49
C TRP A 34 29.33 -18.22 -5.19
N GLY A 35 28.00 -18.32 -5.27
CA GLY A 35 27.14 -18.74 -4.16
C GLY A 35 25.79 -19.26 -4.63
N CYS A 36 24.94 -19.68 -3.68
CA CYS A 36 23.56 -19.99 -3.97
C CYS A 36 22.75 -18.69 -4.11
N CYS A 37 21.83 -18.67 -5.08
CA CYS A 37 21.03 -17.49 -5.38
C CYS A 37 20.06 -17.17 -4.25
N PRO A 38 19.98 -15.92 -3.77
CA PRO A 38 19.03 -15.54 -2.74
C PRO A 38 17.59 -15.34 -3.27
N PHE A 39 17.38 -15.41 -4.59
CA PHE A 39 16.12 -15.10 -5.24
C PHE A 39 15.33 -16.33 -5.68
N HIS A 40 15.93 -17.52 -5.64
CA HIS A 40 15.24 -18.80 -5.88
C HIS A 40 15.89 -19.92 -5.04
N GLY A 41 15.11 -20.99 -4.80
CA GLY A 41 15.60 -22.11 -4.01
C GLY A 41 16.53 -23.02 -4.80
N GLU A 42 17.81 -23.12 -4.41
CA GLU A 42 18.80 -24.03 -5.02
C GLU A 42 19.75 -24.59 -3.98
N LYS A 43 20.42 -25.70 -4.31
CA LYS A 43 21.46 -26.33 -3.47
C LYS A 43 22.85 -26.25 -4.13
N THR A 44 22.91 -25.95 -5.41
CA THR A 44 24.16 -25.87 -6.19
C THR A 44 24.40 -24.42 -6.56
N PRO A 45 25.58 -23.84 -6.26
CA PRO A 45 25.87 -22.45 -6.56
C PRO A 45 25.74 -22.13 -8.04
N SER A 46 24.78 -21.28 -8.41
CA SER A 46 24.54 -20.76 -9.76
C SER A 46 24.57 -19.24 -9.85
N PHE A 47 24.68 -18.57 -8.71
CA PHE A 47 24.79 -17.13 -8.61
C PHE A 47 26.25 -16.72 -8.58
N HIS A 48 26.66 -15.81 -9.45
CA HIS A 48 28.03 -15.31 -9.46
C HIS A 48 28.10 -13.79 -9.55
N ILE A 49 29.21 -13.24 -9.07
CA ILE A 49 29.54 -11.82 -9.11
C ILE A 49 30.91 -11.64 -9.79
N ILE A 50 30.96 -10.67 -10.68
CA ILE A 50 32.23 -10.21 -11.32
C ILE A 50 32.62 -8.90 -10.63
N PRO A 51 33.64 -8.92 -9.72
CA PRO A 51 33.99 -7.72 -8.95
C PRO A 51 34.51 -6.58 -9.83
N ALA A 52 35.21 -6.90 -10.93
CA ALA A 52 35.74 -5.89 -11.82
C ALA A 52 34.66 -5.01 -12.50
N THR A 53 33.49 -5.55 -12.72
CA THR A 53 32.37 -4.83 -13.35
C THR A 53 31.21 -4.53 -12.39
N GLN A 54 31.30 -5.03 -11.16
CA GLN A 54 30.25 -4.88 -10.14
C GLN A 54 28.88 -5.36 -10.63
N VAL A 55 28.86 -6.48 -11.35
CA VAL A 55 27.68 -7.12 -11.94
C VAL A 55 27.52 -8.53 -11.37
N TRP A 56 26.27 -8.91 -11.11
CA TRP A 56 25.91 -10.27 -10.74
C TRP A 56 24.99 -10.90 -11.79
N HIS A 57 25.04 -12.22 -11.87
CA HIS A 57 24.11 -13.00 -12.68
C HIS A 57 23.88 -14.37 -12.03
N CYS A 58 22.67 -14.90 -12.17
CA CYS A 58 22.30 -16.23 -11.74
C CYS A 58 21.95 -17.10 -12.95
N PHE A 59 22.72 -18.17 -13.18
CA PHE A 59 22.46 -19.12 -14.26
C PHE A 59 21.24 -20.02 -14.00
N GLY A 60 20.78 -20.11 -12.74
CA GLY A 60 19.61 -20.91 -12.37
C GLY A 60 18.29 -20.24 -12.72
N CYS A 61 18.11 -18.97 -12.40
CA CYS A 61 16.87 -18.22 -12.67
C CYS A 61 16.98 -17.19 -13.81
N GLY A 62 18.18 -16.99 -14.38
CA GLY A 62 18.41 -16.03 -15.45
C GLY A 62 18.42 -14.55 -15.02
N GLU A 63 18.31 -14.27 -13.75
CA GLU A 63 18.30 -12.92 -13.19
C GLU A 63 19.72 -12.36 -13.07
N GLY A 64 19.86 -11.05 -13.24
CA GLY A 64 21.15 -10.38 -13.13
C GLY A 64 21.04 -8.87 -13.10
N GLY A 65 22.16 -8.19 -12.86
CA GLY A 65 22.23 -6.75 -12.84
C GLY A 65 23.36 -6.18 -11.98
N ASP A 66 23.24 -4.92 -11.62
CA ASP A 66 24.16 -4.19 -10.76
C ASP A 66 23.70 -4.20 -9.27
N VAL A 67 24.38 -3.42 -8.44
CA VAL A 67 24.08 -3.29 -7.01
C VAL A 67 22.67 -2.75 -6.77
N PHE A 68 22.17 -1.85 -7.60
CA PHE A 68 20.82 -1.33 -7.47
C PHE A 68 19.78 -2.42 -7.73
N THR A 69 19.95 -3.17 -8.80
CA THR A 69 19.08 -4.30 -9.16
C THR A 69 19.07 -5.36 -8.05
N TYR A 70 20.22 -5.64 -7.45
CA TYR A 70 20.31 -6.56 -6.31
C TYR A 70 19.49 -6.06 -5.11
N ILE A 71 19.69 -4.81 -4.70
CA ILE A 71 18.96 -4.21 -3.57
C ILE A 71 17.46 -4.09 -3.86
N MET A 72 17.07 -3.68 -5.08
CA MET A 72 15.65 -3.66 -5.48
C MET A 72 14.97 -5.01 -5.25
N LYS A 73 15.65 -6.10 -5.60
CA LYS A 73 15.10 -7.45 -5.43
C LYS A 73 15.16 -7.94 -3.98
N ARG A 74 16.27 -7.71 -3.28
CA ARG A 74 16.47 -8.15 -1.90
C ARG A 74 15.52 -7.45 -0.93
N GLU A 75 15.41 -6.14 -1.04
CA GLU A 75 14.62 -5.30 -0.13
C GLU A 75 13.23 -4.95 -0.66
N ASN A 76 12.88 -5.43 -1.87
CA ASN A 76 11.63 -5.11 -2.56
C ASN A 76 11.41 -3.59 -2.74
N LEU A 77 12.45 -2.88 -3.13
CA LEU A 77 12.47 -1.43 -3.33
C LEU A 77 12.31 -1.07 -4.80
N SER A 78 11.78 0.12 -5.07
CA SER A 78 11.87 0.74 -6.39
C SER A 78 13.31 1.23 -6.68
N PHE A 79 13.62 1.50 -7.94
CA PHE A 79 14.94 2.00 -8.32
C PHE A 79 15.36 3.29 -7.56
N PRO A 80 14.52 4.33 -7.42
CA PRO A 80 14.87 5.49 -6.60
C PRO A 80 15.06 5.18 -5.11
N GLU A 81 14.32 4.21 -4.58
CA GLU A 81 14.47 3.79 -3.18
C GLU A 81 15.77 3.00 -2.97
N SER A 82 16.19 2.17 -3.93
CA SER A 82 17.46 1.45 -3.85
C SER A 82 18.67 2.39 -3.88
N ILE A 83 18.61 3.47 -4.66
CA ILE A 83 19.65 4.51 -4.66
C ILE A 83 19.76 5.18 -3.29
N ARG A 84 18.63 5.54 -2.68
CA ARG A 84 18.63 6.16 -1.34
C ARG A 84 19.14 5.21 -0.26
N TYR A 85 18.71 3.96 -0.30
CA TYR A 85 19.17 2.92 0.63
C TYR A 85 20.70 2.78 0.59
N LEU A 86 21.27 2.73 -0.60
CA LEU A 86 22.73 2.62 -0.79
C LEU A 86 23.47 3.93 -0.45
N ALA A 87 22.88 5.08 -0.75
CA ALA A 87 23.41 6.39 -0.38
C ALA A 87 23.49 6.56 1.14
N ASP A 88 22.40 6.26 1.85
CA ASP A 88 22.35 6.31 3.32
C ASP A 88 23.41 5.39 3.93
N ARG A 89 23.59 4.19 3.36
CA ARG A 89 24.60 3.23 3.79
C ARG A 89 26.04 3.71 3.52
N ALA A 90 26.26 4.39 2.40
CA ALA A 90 27.56 4.93 2.02
C ALA A 90 27.88 6.29 2.65
N GLY A 91 26.94 6.87 3.42
CA GLY A 91 27.07 8.21 4.00
C GLY A 91 27.06 9.33 2.94
N ILE A 92 26.43 9.09 1.78
CA ILE A 92 26.34 10.05 0.67
C ILE A 92 25.05 10.85 0.84
N GLU A 93 25.17 12.17 0.98
CA GLU A 93 24.04 13.07 0.92
C GLU A 93 23.60 13.26 -0.54
N LEU A 94 22.37 12.82 -0.85
CA LEU A 94 21.76 13.07 -2.16
C LEU A 94 21.11 14.46 -2.15
N HIS A 95 21.51 15.29 -3.10
CA HIS A 95 20.90 16.60 -3.32
C HIS A 95 19.62 16.44 -4.14
N ASP A 96 18.55 16.03 -3.48
CA ASP A 96 17.25 15.85 -4.12
C ASP A 96 16.69 17.23 -4.49
N THR A 97 16.89 17.63 -5.73
CA THR A 97 16.39 18.89 -6.27
C THR A 97 14.87 18.96 -6.11
N GLY A 98 14.37 19.73 -5.15
CA GLY A 98 12.99 20.21 -5.00
C GLY A 98 11.83 19.20 -4.98
N ASP A 99 11.94 18.16 -5.77
CA ASP A 99 10.86 17.23 -6.09
C ASP A 99 10.48 16.27 -4.91
N ARG A 100 11.42 15.98 -3.98
CA ARG A 100 11.14 15.11 -2.81
C ARG A 100 10.34 15.85 -1.75
N ARG A 101 10.69 17.12 -1.51
CA ARG A 101 9.98 17.96 -0.53
C ARG A 101 8.56 18.23 -1.02
N GLU A 102 8.41 18.47 -2.33
CA GLU A 102 7.10 18.63 -2.97
C GLU A 102 6.31 17.31 -3.00
N ARG A 103 6.92 16.18 -3.34
CA ARG A 103 6.24 14.85 -3.32
C ARG A 103 5.89 14.43 -1.90
N GLY A 104 6.78 14.65 -0.94
CA GLY A 104 6.49 14.43 0.48
C GLY A 104 5.34 15.30 0.95
N THR A 105 5.34 16.57 0.59
CA THR A 105 4.26 17.51 0.89
C THR A 105 2.97 17.12 0.20
N LYS A 106 2.99 16.76 -1.09
CA LYS A 106 1.82 16.29 -1.83
C LYS A 106 1.25 15.01 -1.24
N ARG A 107 2.09 14.04 -0.87
CA ARG A 107 1.66 12.80 -0.24
C ARG A 107 1.03 13.04 1.13
N ALA A 108 1.64 13.89 1.95
CA ALA A 108 1.09 14.31 3.24
C ALA A 108 -0.28 14.99 3.06
N ARG A 109 -0.41 15.89 2.07
CA ARG A 109 -1.68 16.53 1.73
C ARG A 109 -2.78 15.53 1.31
N ILE A 110 -2.42 14.45 0.59
CA ILE A 110 -3.38 13.39 0.24
C ILE A 110 -3.82 12.62 1.50
N TYR A 111 -2.92 12.33 2.44
CA TYR A 111 -3.30 11.72 3.72
C TYR A 111 -4.25 12.61 4.52
N ASP A 112 -3.94 13.91 4.64
CA ASP A 112 -4.79 14.88 5.33
C ASP A 112 -6.19 14.95 4.69
N LEU A 113 -6.24 15.01 3.36
CA LEU A 113 -7.48 15.03 2.59
C LEU A 113 -8.31 13.74 2.79
N CYS A 114 -7.66 12.60 2.77
CA CYS A 114 -8.33 11.32 3.02
C CYS A 114 -8.86 11.24 4.45
N ALA A 115 -8.10 11.70 5.45
CA ALA A 115 -8.52 11.75 6.84
C ALA A 115 -9.74 12.67 7.02
N GLU A 116 -9.72 13.87 6.44
CA GLU A 116 -10.84 14.82 6.45
C GLU A 116 -12.09 14.24 5.77
N THR A 117 -11.89 13.55 4.63
CA THR A 117 -12.97 12.85 3.92
C THR A 117 -13.59 11.76 4.77
N ALA A 118 -12.77 10.95 5.47
CA ALA A 118 -13.25 9.91 6.36
C ALA A 118 -14.09 10.49 7.49
N GLN A 119 -13.62 11.59 8.11
CA GLN A 119 -14.34 12.30 9.16
C GLN A 119 -15.66 12.90 8.67
N PHE A 120 -15.65 13.48 7.46
CA PHE A 120 -16.87 13.98 6.82
C PHE A 120 -17.90 12.86 6.62
N TYR A 121 -17.51 11.74 6.00
CA TYR A 121 -18.41 10.62 5.77
C TYR A 121 -18.91 10.00 7.08
N HIS A 122 -18.06 9.90 8.08
CA HIS A 122 -18.44 9.41 9.41
C HIS A 122 -19.48 10.36 10.07
N THR A 123 -19.27 11.66 9.98
CA THR A 123 -20.21 12.66 10.47
C THR A 123 -21.56 12.56 9.74
N MET A 124 -21.56 12.36 8.42
CA MET A 124 -22.79 12.16 7.65
C MET A 124 -23.54 10.90 8.06
N LEU A 125 -22.84 9.81 8.37
CA LEU A 125 -23.47 8.59 8.90
C LEU A 125 -24.08 8.83 10.28
N MET A 126 -23.28 9.37 11.21
CA MET A 126 -23.67 9.43 12.63
C MET A 126 -24.68 10.54 12.95
N ARG A 127 -24.59 11.67 12.26
CA ARG A 127 -25.40 12.89 12.55
C ARG A 127 -26.27 13.34 11.39
N GLY A 128 -26.11 12.73 10.20
CA GLY A 128 -26.91 13.08 9.02
C GLY A 128 -28.40 12.80 9.22
N LYS A 129 -29.25 13.56 8.52
CA LYS A 129 -30.73 13.42 8.58
C LYS A 129 -31.21 12.11 7.95
N ASP A 130 -30.47 11.52 7.03
CA ASP A 130 -30.79 10.24 6.38
C ASP A 130 -30.56 9.08 7.36
N GLY A 131 -31.61 8.33 7.68
CA GLY A 131 -31.55 7.17 8.57
C GLY A 131 -31.12 5.88 7.87
N ARG A 132 -31.35 5.79 6.56
CA ARG A 132 -31.11 4.57 5.75
C ARG A 132 -29.72 3.96 5.93
N PRO A 133 -28.61 4.75 5.94
CA PRO A 133 -27.27 4.19 6.12
C PRO A 133 -27.09 3.55 7.51
N ARG A 134 -27.66 4.13 8.56
CA ARG A 134 -27.61 3.56 9.92
C ARG A 134 -28.40 2.27 10.01
N GLU A 135 -29.61 2.24 9.44
CA GLU A 135 -30.43 1.03 9.35
C GLU A 135 -29.72 -0.10 8.57
N TYR A 136 -29.06 0.27 7.47
CA TYR A 136 -28.24 -0.68 6.69
C TYR A 136 -27.14 -1.32 7.54
N PHE A 137 -26.36 -0.53 8.27
CA PHE A 137 -25.33 -1.07 9.12
C PHE A 137 -25.90 -1.88 10.29
N ALA A 138 -26.96 -1.40 10.91
CA ALA A 138 -27.64 -2.11 12.00
C ALA A 138 -28.18 -3.48 11.54
N SER A 139 -28.77 -3.58 10.34
CA SER A 139 -29.27 -4.86 9.78
C SER A 139 -28.15 -5.87 9.52
N ARG A 140 -26.89 -5.42 9.53
CA ARG A 140 -25.69 -6.24 9.40
C ARG A 140 -24.95 -6.49 10.71
N GLY A 141 -25.59 -6.19 11.84
CA GLY A 141 -24.98 -6.32 13.15
C GLY A 141 -23.96 -5.22 13.50
N MET A 142 -23.86 -4.17 12.66
CA MET A 142 -22.91 -3.08 12.86
C MET A 142 -23.63 -1.87 13.46
N GLY A 143 -23.85 -1.92 14.78
CA GLY A 143 -24.43 -0.81 15.54
C GLY A 143 -23.52 0.43 15.58
N GLY A 144 -24.00 1.47 16.29
CA GLY A 144 -23.29 2.75 16.36
C GLY A 144 -21.85 2.64 16.89
N ASP A 145 -21.59 1.73 17.83
CA ASP A 145 -20.24 1.51 18.39
C ASP A 145 -19.28 0.90 17.38
N VAL A 146 -19.77 -0.06 16.58
CA VAL A 146 -19.03 -0.65 15.47
C VAL A 146 -18.74 0.41 14.41
N CYS A 147 -19.75 1.22 14.04
CA CYS A 147 -19.55 2.32 13.09
C CYS A 147 -18.48 3.31 13.57
N ARG A 148 -18.42 3.63 14.85
CA ARG A 148 -17.39 4.49 15.44
C ARG A 148 -16.03 3.83 15.41
N ARG A 149 -15.93 2.57 15.83
CA ARG A 149 -14.66 1.81 15.92
C ARG A 149 -13.94 1.72 14.58
N TYR A 150 -14.69 1.48 13.50
CA TYR A 150 -14.14 1.32 12.15
C TYR A 150 -14.27 2.57 11.28
N CYS A 151 -14.70 3.71 11.87
CA CYS A 151 -14.90 4.97 11.18
C CYS A 151 -15.78 4.83 9.93
N LEU A 152 -16.81 3.95 10.00
CA LEU A 152 -17.73 3.74 8.89
C LEU A 152 -18.47 5.05 8.57
N GLY A 153 -18.83 5.24 7.31
CA GLY A 153 -19.36 6.52 6.85
C GLY A 153 -20.53 6.41 5.87
N PHE A 154 -21.02 7.57 5.47
CA PHE A 154 -22.01 7.71 4.41
C PHE A 154 -21.64 8.86 3.47
N ALA A 155 -21.63 8.60 2.19
CA ALA A 155 -21.43 9.59 1.13
C ALA A 155 -22.80 10.07 0.60
N PRO A 156 -23.27 11.25 1.00
CA PRO A 156 -24.60 11.75 0.61
C PRO A 156 -24.67 12.20 -0.85
N GLY A 157 -23.51 12.54 -1.45
CA GLY A 157 -23.41 13.12 -2.79
C GLY A 157 -23.80 14.59 -2.84
N ARG A 158 -24.30 15.04 -4.00
CA ARG A 158 -24.72 16.44 -4.26
C ARG A 158 -23.60 17.46 -4.06
N ASN A 159 -22.34 17.06 -4.31
CA ASN A 159 -21.13 17.86 -4.13
C ASN A 159 -20.90 18.36 -2.70
N MET A 160 -21.50 17.69 -1.72
CA MET A 160 -21.36 18.08 -0.30
C MET A 160 -19.91 17.87 0.18
N LEU A 161 -19.27 16.78 -0.24
CA LEU A 161 -17.86 16.53 0.09
C LEU A 161 -16.95 17.55 -0.60
N VAL A 162 -17.12 17.78 -1.91
CA VAL A 162 -16.32 18.78 -2.65
C VAL A 162 -16.43 20.15 -2.01
N SER A 163 -17.65 20.58 -1.62
CA SER A 163 -17.85 21.85 -0.93
C SER A 163 -17.16 21.90 0.43
N HIS A 164 -17.24 20.82 1.21
CA HIS A 164 -16.61 20.70 2.52
C HIS A 164 -15.08 20.77 2.40
N LEU A 165 -14.49 19.99 1.51
CA LEU A 165 -13.03 19.97 1.30
C LEU A 165 -12.50 21.30 0.75
N SER A 166 -13.25 21.99 -0.10
CA SER A 166 -12.91 23.35 -0.57
C SER A 166 -12.87 24.35 0.59
N GLN A 167 -13.81 24.27 1.52
CA GLN A 167 -13.84 25.10 2.72
C GLN A 167 -12.68 24.76 3.67
N ALA A 168 -12.27 23.50 3.72
CA ALA A 168 -11.11 23.03 4.49
C ALA A 168 -9.76 23.38 3.81
N GLY A 169 -9.78 24.08 2.67
CA GLY A 169 -8.56 24.57 1.98
C GLY A 169 -7.86 23.52 1.11
N PHE A 170 -8.58 22.48 0.66
CA PHE A 170 -8.06 21.56 -0.33
C PHE A 170 -8.37 22.05 -1.76
N THR A 171 -7.39 21.87 -2.64
CA THR A 171 -7.49 22.28 -4.04
C THR A 171 -8.29 21.26 -4.87
N PRO A 172 -8.89 21.67 -6.01
CA PRO A 172 -9.52 20.75 -6.94
C PRO A 172 -8.61 19.60 -7.39
N GLN A 173 -7.33 19.88 -7.62
CA GLN A 173 -6.38 18.87 -8.06
C GLN A 173 -6.09 17.83 -6.96
N GLU A 174 -5.92 18.25 -5.70
CA GLU A 174 -5.76 17.33 -4.57
C GLU A 174 -6.96 16.39 -4.42
N MET A 175 -8.18 16.88 -4.60
CA MET A 175 -9.41 16.06 -4.55
C MET A 175 -9.48 15.03 -5.69
N ILE A 176 -8.98 15.38 -6.88
CA ILE A 176 -8.88 14.48 -8.04
C ILE A 176 -7.77 13.44 -7.78
N ASP A 177 -6.61 13.88 -7.31
CA ASP A 177 -5.44 13.02 -7.04
C ASP A 177 -5.73 12.00 -5.93
N ALA A 178 -6.52 12.38 -4.91
CA ALA A 178 -7.05 11.48 -3.88
C ALA A 178 -8.22 10.60 -4.37
N ASN A 179 -8.71 10.86 -5.59
CA ASN A 179 -9.83 10.16 -6.20
C ASN A 179 -11.13 10.18 -5.36
N VAL A 180 -11.38 11.28 -4.66
CA VAL A 180 -12.64 11.54 -3.94
C VAL A 180 -13.59 12.45 -4.72
N ALA A 181 -13.07 13.14 -5.74
CA ALA A 181 -13.82 13.92 -6.69
C ALA A 181 -13.48 13.54 -8.15
N VAL A 182 -14.38 13.87 -9.07
CA VAL A 182 -14.21 13.69 -10.50
C VAL A 182 -14.46 15.01 -11.22
N SER A 183 -13.65 15.29 -12.27
CA SER A 183 -13.88 16.45 -13.13
C SER A 183 -15.05 16.20 -14.07
N ARG A 184 -15.94 17.19 -14.19
CA ARG A 184 -17.06 17.20 -15.15
C ARG A 184 -16.85 18.17 -16.31
N GLY A 185 -15.62 18.63 -16.49
CA GLY A 185 -15.30 19.66 -17.48
C GLY A 185 -15.54 21.08 -16.98
N ARG A 186 -15.01 22.08 -17.70
CA ARG A 186 -15.13 23.53 -17.38
C ARG A 186 -14.76 23.89 -15.92
N GLY A 187 -13.82 23.13 -15.31
CA GLY A 187 -13.39 23.34 -13.93
C GLY A 187 -14.39 22.89 -12.85
N GLN A 188 -15.48 22.25 -13.23
CA GLN A 188 -16.47 21.74 -12.26
C GLN A 188 -16.03 20.37 -11.71
N LEU A 189 -16.18 20.21 -10.39
CA LEU A 189 -15.99 18.94 -9.71
C LEU A 189 -17.33 18.34 -9.29
N ALA A 190 -17.35 17.02 -9.19
CA ALA A 190 -18.45 16.29 -8.54
C ALA A 190 -17.88 15.27 -7.56
N ASP A 191 -18.64 14.99 -6.51
CA ASP A 191 -18.35 13.90 -5.58
C ASP A 191 -18.24 12.59 -6.37
N ARG A 192 -17.16 11.83 -6.14
CA ARG A 192 -16.99 10.51 -6.76
C ARG A 192 -17.95 9.48 -6.18
N PHE A 193 -18.18 9.57 -4.87
CA PHE A 193 -19.07 8.68 -4.15
C PHE A 193 -20.38 9.43 -3.82
N TYR A 194 -21.50 8.78 -4.08
CA TYR A 194 -22.82 9.30 -3.76
C TYR A 194 -23.80 8.18 -3.45
N ASP A 195 -24.69 8.40 -2.51
CA ASP A 195 -25.66 7.43 -1.98
C ASP A 195 -25.03 6.08 -1.64
N ARG A 196 -23.87 6.13 -0.95
CA ARG A 196 -23.09 4.94 -0.59
C ARG A 196 -22.74 4.92 0.89
N VAL A 197 -22.84 3.74 1.51
CA VAL A 197 -22.16 3.49 2.78
C VAL A 197 -20.68 3.31 2.49
N MET A 198 -19.83 3.88 3.37
CA MET A 198 -18.40 4.04 3.13
C MET A 198 -17.57 3.27 4.14
N PHE A 199 -16.53 2.60 3.63
CA PHE A 199 -15.53 1.85 4.36
C PHE A 199 -14.17 2.50 4.12
N PRO A 200 -13.59 3.21 5.10
CA PRO A 200 -12.27 3.79 4.96
C PRO A 200 -11.21 2.69 4.92
N ILE A 201 -10.24 2.84 4.04
CA ILE A 201 -9.12 1.91 3.86
C ILE A 201 -7.86 2.57 4.39
N PHE A 202 -7.10 1.85 5.22
CA PHE A 202 -5.91 2.35 5.88
C PHE A 202 -4.66 1.62 5.39
N ASP A 203 -3.51 2.32 5.41
CA ASP A 203 -2.20 1.69 5.22
C ASP A 203 -1.71 0.98 6.50
N GLU A 204 -0.52 0.38 6.45
CA GLU A 204 0.09 -0.32 7.58
C GLU A 204 0.35 0.58 8.80
N GLN A 205 0.49 1.89 8.58
CA GLN A 205 0.76 2.90 9.60
C GLN A 205 -0.53 3.49 10.18
N GLY A 206 -1.69 3.17 9.61
CA GLY A 206 -2.99 3.67 10.05
C GLY A 206 -3.41 5.00 9.40
N HIS A 207 -2.73 5.46 8.33
CA HIS A 207 -3.20 6.59 7.55
C HIS A 207 -4.36 6.14 6.66
N ASN A 208 -5.42 6.95 6.59
CA ASN A 208 -6.47 6.71 5.60
C ASN A 208 -5.94 7.01 4.19
N ILE A 209 -6.06 6.06 3.28
CA ILE A 209 -5.49 6.14 1.92
C ILE A 209 -6.53 5.98 0.81
N ALA A 210 -7.71 5.48 1.13
CA ALA A 210 -8.74 5.18 0.14
C ALA A 210 -10.08 4.89 0.80
N PHE A 211 -11.09 4.62 -0.03
CA PHE A 211 -12.45 4.30 0.38
C PHE A 211 -13.06 3.20 -0.47
N GLY A 212 -13.76 2.27 0.16
CA GLY A 212 -14.74 1.41 -0.46
C GLY A 212 -16.15 1.97 -0.24
N GLY A 213 -16.99 1.96 -1.27
CA GLY A 213 -18.35 2.45 -1.18
C GLY A 213 -19.38 1.46 -1.72
N ARG A 214 -20.35 1.02 -0.91
CA ARG A 214 -21.48 0.21 -1.35
C ARG A 214 -22.71 1.08 -1.55
N ILE A 215 -23.33 0.98 -2.73
CA ILE A 215 -24.53 1.78 -3.04
C ILE A 215 -25.71 1.35 -2.16
N MET A 216 -26.54 2.33 -1.76
CA MET A 216 -27.71 2.09 -0.93
C MET A 216 -28.92 1.58 -1.72
N GLY A 217 -29.06 1.98 -2.97
CA GLY A 217 -30.14 1.54 -3.88
C GLY A 217 -29.67 0.50 -4.91
N ASP A 218 -30.44 0.38 -5.99
CA ASP A 218 -30.23 -0.61 -7.09
C ASP A 218 -29.23 -0.14 -8.16
N GLY A 219 -28.49 0.95 -7.88
CA GLY A 219 -27.51 1.51 -8.81
C GLY A 219 -26.28 0.61 -9.02
N GLN A 220 -25.60 0.80 -10.14
CA GLN A 220 -24.38 0.10 -10.48
C GLN A 220 -23.16 1.05 -10.49
N PRO A 221 -21.97 0.60 -10.16
CA PRO A 221 -21.65 -0.72 -9.60
C PRO A 221 -22.07 -0.84 -8.12
N LYS A 222 -22.45 -2.05 -7.69
CA LYS A 222 -22.83 -2.32 -6.29
C LYS A 222 -21.73 -1.89 -5.30
N TYR A 223 -20.48 -2.20 -5.61
CA TYR A 223 -19.29 -1.73 -4.89
C TYR A 223 -18.44 -0.86 -5.81
N LEU A 224 -18.01 0.27 -5.30
CA LEU A 224 -17.09 1.20 -5.96
C LEU A 224 -15.94 1.48 -5.00
N ASN A 225 -14.73 1.25 -5.44
CA ASN A 225 -13.52 1.57 -4.67
C ASN A 225 -12.80 2.77 -5.28
N THR A 226 -12.03 3.47 -4.46
CA THR A 226 -11.03 4.42 -4.93
C THR A 226 -10.19 3.77 -6.04
N ALA A 227 -9.90 4.48 -7.11
CA ALA A 227 -8.96 4.04 -8.14
C ALA A 227 -7.51 4.09 -7.60
N GLU A 228 -6.54 3.61 -8.39
CA GLU A 228 -5.13 3.74 -8.05
C GLU A 228 -4.75 5.21 -7.84
N THR A 229 -4.02 5.51 -6.77
CA THR A 229 -3.50 6.85 -6.45
C THR A 229 -2.02 6.75 -6.07
N SER A 230 -1.38 7.88 -5.78
CA SER A 230 0.01 7.90 -5.29
C SER A 230 0.21 7.24 -3.92
N VAL A 231 -0.88 7.02 -3.16
CA VAL A 231 -0.85 6.42 -1.81
C VAL A 231 -1.60 5.10 -1.71
N PHE A 232 -2.37 4.71 -2.73
CA PHE A 232 -3.24 3.53 -2.69
C PHE A 232 -3.10 2.65 -3.93
N HIS A 233 -2.86 1.36 -3.72
CA HIS A 233 -2.76 0.34 -4.76
C HIS A 233 -3.55 -0.91 -4.36
N LYS A 234 -4.65 -1.22 -5.05
CA LYS A 234 -5.53 -2.37 -4.74
C LYS A 234 -4.81 -3.71 -4.68
N LYS A 235 -3.79 -3.88 -5.53
CA LYS A 235 -2.99 -5.11 -5.60
C LYS A 235 -1.98 -5.26 -4.47
N ARG A 236 -1.76 -4.22 -3.65
CA ARG A 236 -0.77 -4.18 -2.56
C ARG A 236 -1.40 -4.00 -1.19
N ASN A 237 -2.53 -3.30 -1.13
CA ASN A 237 -3.20 -2.97 0.11
C ASN A 237 -4.27 -4.02 0.46
N LEU A 238 -4.41 -4.32 1.73
CA LEU A 238 -5.44 -5.20 2.30
C LEU A 238 -6.27 -4.41 3.30
N TYR A 239 -7.59 -4.60 3.28
CA TYR A 239 -8.48 -3.99 4.25
C TYR A 239 -8.27 -4.60 5.64
N GLY A 240 -8.18 -3.75 6.65
CA GLY A 240 -8.03 -4.19 8.04
C GLY A 240 -6.60 -4.64 8.41
N PHE A 241 -5.62 -4.54 7.51
CA PHE A 241 -4.27 -5.00 7.78
C PHE A 241 -3.60 -4.22 8.94
N ASN A 242 -3.83 -2.92 9.03
CA ASN A 242 -3.36 -2.08 10.14
C ASN A 242 -3.86 -2.57 11.50
N TRP A 243 -5.05 -3.17 11.58
CA TRP A 243 -5.61 -3.74 12.81
C TRP A 243 -5.10 -5.16 13.04
N ALA A 244 -5.03 -5.97 11.96
CA ALA A 244 -4.76 -7.41 12.01
C ALA A 244 -3.29 -7.75 12.25
N LYS A 245 -2.36 -6.87 11.89
CA LYS A 245 -0.92 -7.11 11.84
C LYS A 245 -0.35 -7.75 13.11
N GLU A 246 -0.63 -7.19 14.27
CA GLU A 246 -0.13 -7.73 15.55
C GLU A 246 -0.72 -9.11 15.87
N PHE A 247 -2.00 -9.33 15.54
CA PHE A 247 -2.66 -10.63 15.75
C PHE A 247 -2.19 -11.68 14.74
N ILE A 248 -1.88 -11.29 13.52
CA ILE A 248 -1.26 -12.16 12.51
C ILE A 248 0.10 -12.65 13.01
N VAL A 249 0.93 -11.75 13.52
CA VAL A 249 2.23 -12.10 14.11
C VAL A 249 2.06 -13.04 15.32
N ALA A 250 1.17 -12.68 16.25
CA ALA A 250 0.95 -13.46 17.47
C ALA A 250 0.41 -14.88 17.21
N GLN A 251 -0.37 -15.08 16.16
CA GLN A 251 -0.99 -16.35 15.80
C GLN A 251 -0.25 -17.10 14.68
N ASP A 252 0.80 -16.50 14.11
CA ASP A 252 1.54 -17.00 12.94
C ASP A 252 0.61 -17.43 11.79
N THR A 253 -0.53 -16.75 11.65
CA THR A 253 -1.59 -17.10 10.69
C THR A 253 -2.37 -15.85 10.28
N ALA A 254 -2.64 -15.69 8.98
CA ALA A 254 -3.52 -14.68 8.43
C ALA A 254 -4.73 -15.34 7.76
N ILE A 255 -5.93 -14.82 8.03
CA ILE A 255 -7.18 -15.21 7.38
C ILE A 255 -7.53 -14.13 6.37
N VAL A 256 -7.80 -14.51 5.13
CA VAL A 256 -8.15 -13.59 4.06
C VAL A 256 -9.60 -13.82 3.65
N VAL A 257 -10.42 -12.78 3.71
CA VAL A 257 -11.82 -12.78 3.26
C VAL A 257 -12.00 -11.83 2.06
N GLU A 258 -13.15 -11.86 1.40
CA GLU A 258 -13.37 -11.08 0.17
C GLU A 258 -13.91 -9.67 0.43
N GLY A 259 -14.68 -9.47 1.50
CA GLY A 259 -15.44 -8.25 1.72
C GLY A 259 -15.14 -7.49 3.01
N TYR A 260 -15.39 -6.18 2.98
CA TYR A 260 -15.26 -5.31 4.14
C TYR A 260 -16.11 -5.76 5.32
N THR A 261 -17.37 -6.11 5.03
CA THR A 261 -18.34 -6.53 6.05
C THR A 261 -17.95 -7.85 6.70
N ASP A 262 -17.37 -8.79 5.92
CA ASP A 262 -16.94 -10.09 6.41
C ASP A 262 -15.73 -9.91 7.35
N CYS A 263 -14.79 -9.05 6.96
CA CYS A 263 -13.65 -8.70 7.79
C CYS A 263 -14.10 -8.10 9.14
N ILE A 264 -15.00 -7.12 9.11
CA ILE A 264 -15.52 -6.48 10.32
C ILE A 264 -16.30 -7.50 11.18
N ALA A 265 -17.13 -8.36 10.56
CA ALA A 265 -17.90 -9.38 11.29
C ALA A 265 -16.97 -10.38 12.01
N CYS A 266 -15.90 -10.84 11.37
CA CYS A 266 -14.88 -11.68 12.00
C CYS A 266 -14.23 -10.97 13.21
N TRP A 267 -13.87 -9.70 13.05
CA TRP A 267 -13.28 -8.90 14.11
C TRP A 267 -14.20 -8.73 15.31
N GLU A 268 -15.49 -8.46 15.08
CA GLU A 268 -16.50 -8.35 16.15
C GLU A 268 -16.79 -9.71 16.81
N ALA A 269 -16.58 -10.82 16.09
CA ALA A 269 -16.63 -12.17 16.63
C ALA A 269 -15.35 -12.61 17.38
N GLY A 270 -14.34 -11.72 17.51
CA GLY A 270 -13.08 -12.00 18.20
C GLY A 270 -11.98 -12.64 17.35
N ILE A 271 -12.23 -12.87 16.05
CA ILE A 271 -11.22 -13.38 15.10
C ILE A 271 -10.47 -12.19 14.51
N LYS A 272 -9.30 -11.84 15.09
CA LYS A 272 -8.62 -10.56 14.84
C LYS A 272 -7.48 -10.62 13.82
N ASN A 273 -7.05 -11.80 13.41
CA ASN A 273 -6.04 -11.99 12.37
C ASN A 273 -6.61 -12.05 10.95
N VAL A 274 -7.71 -11.30 10.70
CA VAL A 274 -8.47 -11.29 9.45
C VAL A 274 -8.22 -10.01 8.68
N VAL A 275 -8.01 -10.15 7.37
CA VAL A 275 -7.91 -9.05 6.40
C VAL A 275 -8.84 -9.33 5.22
N ALA A 276 -9.19 -8.30 4.45
CA ALA A 276 -9.95 -8.50 3.22
C ALA A 276 -9.23 -7.98 1.98
N THR A 277 -9.52 -8.61 0.83
CA THR A 277 -9.14 -8.06 -0.48
C THR A 277 -10.07 -6.88 -0.84
N LEU A 278 -9.63 -6.07 -1.79
CA LEU A 278 -10.32 -4.81 -2.15
C LEU A 278 -11.12 -4.93 -3.46
N GLY A 279 -11.90 -6.02 -3.57
CA GLY A 279 -12.66 -6.32 -4.78
C GLY A 279 -11.79 -6.81 -5.93
N THR A 280 -10.66 -7.42 -5.61
CA THR A 280 -9.74 -8.09 -6.53
C THR A 280 -9.42 -9.48 -5.99
N ALA A 281 -8.98 -10.41 -6.83
CA ALA A 281 -8.44 -11.68 -6.37
C ALA A 281 -7.19 -11.44 -5.49
N LEU A 282 -6.88 -12.40 -4.63
CA LEU A 282 -5.65 -12.42 -3.85
C LEU A 282 -4.44 -12.40 -4.80
N THR A 283 -3.55 -11.42 -4.66
CA THR A 283 -2.38 -11.24 -5.51
C THR A 283 -1.12 -11.77 -4.86
N GLU A 284 -0.06 -12.00 -5.65
CA GLU A 284 1.26 -12.33 -5.12
C GLU A 284 1.80 -11.24 -4.16
N HIS A 285 1.49 -9.97 -4.41
CA HIS A 285 1.87 -8.89 -3.51
C HIS A 285 1.19 -8.99 -2.14
N HIS A 286 -0.11 -9.32 -2.13
CA HIS A 286 -0.83 -9.57 -0.88
C HIS A 286 -0.19 -10.73 -0.10
N VAL A 287 0.12 -11.83 -0.80
CA VAL A 287 0.79 -12.99 -0.19
C VAL A 287 2.16 -12.58 0.33
N LYS A 288 3.00 -11.90 -0.46
CA LYS A 288 4.31 -11.39 -0.02
C LYS A 288 4.22 -10.47 1.19
N THR A 289 3.20 -9.62 1.26
CA THR A 289 2.96 -8.77 2.43
C THR A 289 2.66 -9.61 3.67
N LEU A 290 1.72 -10.54 3.56
CA LEU A 290 1.31 -11.39 4.70
C LEU A 290 2.43 -12.32 5.18
N THR A 291 3.25 -12.87 4.28
CA THR A 291 4.35 -13.78 4.61
C THR A 291 5.51 -13.12 5.37
N ARG A 292 5.56 -11.80 5.40
CA ARG A 292 6.48 -11.06 6.27
C ARG A 292 6.09 -11.15 7.76
N PHE A 293 4.83 -11.51 8.04
CA PHE A 293 4.24 -11.50 9.37
C PHE A 293 3.74 -12.86 9.84
N ALA A 294 3.53 -13.81 8.93
CA ALA A 294 3.09 -15.15 9.25
C ALA A 294 3.73 -16.17 8.30
N LYS A 295 3.96 -17.40 8.78
CA LYS A 295 4.37 -18.51 7.92
C LYS A 295 3.21 -18.92 7.02
N ILE A 296 3.51 -19.23 5.75
CA ILE A 296 2.49 -19.72 4.81
C ILE A 296 2.09 -21.14 5.23
N GLY A 297 0.91 -21.29 5.79
CA GLY A 297 0.22 -22.57 5.89
C GLY A 297 -0.62 -22.80 4.64
N ARG A 298 -0.55 -24.00 4.04
CA ARG A 298 -1.54 -24.41 3.03
C ARG A 298 -2.89 -24.55 3.73
N ALA A 299 -3.83 -23.65 3.45
CA ALA A 299 -5.22 -23.95 3.70
C ALA A 299 -5.68 -24.96 2.63
N HIS A 300 -6.00 -26.18 3.00
CA HIS A 300 -6.80 -27.06 2.19
C HIS A 300 -8.26 -26.64 2.39
N VAL A 301 -8.87 -26.10 1.32
CA VAL A 301 -10.33 -25.97 1.20
C VAL A 301 -10.88 -27.27 0.68
#